data_d79e95c81398179acf27e4a5485a5093
#
_entry.id   d79e95c81398179acf27e4a5485a5093
#
_cell.length_a   1.000
_cell.length_b   1.000
_cell.length_c   1.000
_cell.angle_alpha   90.00
_cell.angle_beta   90.00
_cell.angle_gamma   90.00
#
_symmetry.space_group_name_H-M   'P 1'
#
loop_
_entity.id
_entity.type
_entity.pdbx_description
1 polymer ?
#
loop_
_entity_poly.entity_id
_entity_poly.type
_entity_poly.pdbx_seq_one_letter_code
_entity_poly.pdbx_strand_id
1 'polypeptide(L)'
;DLHLLSRRQRQMCIRDRTVPLLLLLHGNENDPRTQAETSGFIELCAKENFVVVELEWQGSKDYARMGMDGIEQVVYYLLKTYPQLDASRVYTEGLSAGSATSTGLGIRKSYLFAAVGGFSAGILPGSYRFDCDRQSLLGEAIQKSGAVEMPYFSATGTSDTVVPFINKDNWQKNAFFAAWQIYQIMNGMSVTERPDFSKDTIFGITLENRETIWTNKGISMETGVLSKNGVPLIQMVAVNDYGHWNFKPAAKMMWDYFMQFSRDPQTKELIYHGRK
;
A
#
# COMPACT_ATOMS: atom_id res chain seq x y z
N ASP A 1 -37.24 18.15 21.91
CA ASP A 1 -36.63 19.07 20.91
C ASP A 1 -35.10 19.10 20.92
N LEU A 2 -34.45 18.91 22.05
CA LEU A 2 -32.99 18.80 22.15
C LEU A 2 -32.43 17.56 21.41
N HIS A 3 -33.19 16.49 21.31
CA HIS A 3 -32.82 15.27 20.55
C HIS A 3 -32.84 15.47 19.01
N LEU A 4 -33.68 16.33 18.49
CA LEU A 4 -33.76 16.65 17.07
C LEU A 4 -32.63 17.58 16.62
N LEU A 5 -32.22 18.53 17.47
CA LEU A 5 -31.06 19.39 17.23
C LEU A 5 -29.74 18.59 17.22
N SER A 6 -29.60 17.60 18.10
CA SER A 6 -28.40 16.74 18.14
C SER A 6 -28.27 15.84 16.90
N ARG A 7 -29.38 15.35 16.34
CA ARG A 7 -29.37 14.60 15.08
C ARG A 7 -29.04 15.48 13.88
N ARG A 8 -29.59 16.70 13.78
CA ARG A 8 -29.24 17.65 12.72
C ARG A 8 -27.80 18.12 12.81
N GLN A 9 -27.29 18.40 14.02
CA GLN A 9 -25.87 18.74 14.22
C GLN A 9 -24.95 17.57 13.88
N ARG A 10 -25.29 16.33 14.23
CA ARG A 10 -24.52 15.14 13.81
C ARG A 10 -24.55 14.95 12.30
N GLN A 11 -25.69 15.17 11.65
CA GLN A 11 -25.78 15.10 10.19
C GLN A 11 -25.02 16.24 9.50
N MET A 12 -25.00 17.45 10.05
CA MET A 12 -24.19 18.57 9.55
C MET A 12 -22.69 18.26 9.74
N CYS A 13 -22.25 17.77 10.91
CA CYS A 13 -20.85 17.39 11.15
C CYS A 13 -20.37 16.24 10.24
N ILE A 14 -21.27 15.36 9.80
CA ILE A 14 -20.94 14.27 8.84
C ILE A 14 -20.91 14.80 7.40
N ARG A 15 -21.69 15.82 7.06
CA ARG A 15 -21.72 16.41 5.70
C ARG A 15 -20.50 17.28 5.38
N ASP A 16 -19.84 17.83 6.40
CA ASP A 16 -18.73 18.77 6.24
C ASP A 16 -17.34 18.12 6.35
N ARG A 17 -17.26 16.81 6.64
CA ARG A 17 -15.98 16.09 6.72
C ARG A 17 -15.85 15.15 5.54
N THR A 18 -14.88 15.43 4.70
CA THR A 18 -14.45 14.48 3.67
C THR A 18 -13.79 13.25 4.30
N VAL A 19 -13.99 12.08 3.68
CA VAL A 19 -13.48 10.80 4.17
C VAL A 19 -12.44 10.23 3.20
N PRO A 20 -11.40 9.55 3.70
CA PRO A 20 -10.41 8.90 2.85
C PRO A 20 -11.02 7.83 1.94
N LEU A 21 -10.38 7.61 0.80
CA LEU A 21 -10.69 6.55 -0.16
C LEU A 21 -9.56 5.52 -0.16
N LEU A 22 -9.89 4.26 0.04
CA LEU A 22 -9.00 3.12 -0.14
C LEU A 22 -9.47 2.22 -1.29
N LEU A 23 -8.63 2.02 -2.29
CA LEU A 23 -8.85 1.04 -3.34
C LEU A 23 -8.22 -0.29 -2.95
N LEU A 24 -8.97 -1.40 -3.08
CA LEU A 24 -8.50 -2.75 -2.88
C LEU A 24 -8.38 -3.49 -4.21
N LEU A 25 -7.23 -4.13 -4.42
CA LEU A 25 -6.90 -4.88 -5.62
C LEU A 25 -6.68 -6.36 -5.26
N HIS A 26 -7.54 -7.24 -5.76
CA HIS A 26 -7.46 -8.68 -5.47
C HIS A 26 -6.25 -9.36 -6.15
N GLY A 27 -5.88 -10.55 -5.66
CA GLY A 27 -4.84 -11.39 -6.21
C GLY A 27 -5.20 -11.98 -7.58
N ASN A 28 -4.21 -12.61 -8.24
CA ASN A 28 -4.43 -13.24 -9.54
C ASN A 28 -5.51 -14.34 -9.45
N GLU A 29 -6.42 -14.35 -10.44
CA GLU A 29 -7.54 -15.30 -10.51
C GLU A 29 -8.46 -15.30 -9.28
N ASN A 30 -8.41 -14.24 -8.49
CA ASN A 30 -9.28 -14.01 -7.36
C ASN A 30 -10.38 -13.00 -7.75
N ASP A 31 -11.16 -12.55 -6.82
CA ASP A 31 -12.26 -11.62 -7.04
C ASP A 31 -12.32 -10.53 -5.94
N PRO A 32 -13.02 -9.42 -6.18
CA PRO A 32 -13.16 -8.32 -5.23
C PRO A 32 -13.73 -8.76 -3.88
N ARG A 33 -14.72 -9.65 -3.87
CA ARG A 33 -15.37 -10.10 -2.64
C ARG A 33 -14.39 -10.87 -1.74
N THR A 34 -13.57 -11.73 -2.32
CA THR A 34 -12.52 -12.45 -1.57
C THR A 34 -11.49 -11.47 -0.98
N GLN A 35 -11.11 -10.42 -1.73
CA GLN A 35 -10.23 -9.38 -1.21
C GLN A 35 -10.89 -8.65 -0.03
N ALA A 36 -12.18 -8.28 -0.16
CA ALA A 36 -12.96 -7.68 0.91
C ALA A 36 -12.90 -8.48 2.21
N GLU A 37 -13.29 -9.75 2.07
CA GLU A 37 -13.46 -10.65 3.22
C GLU A 37 -12.12 -10.99 3.90
N THR A 38 -11.00 -10.95 3.17
CA THR A 38 -9.69 -11.42 3.67
C THR A 38 -8.71 -10.31 4.04
N SER A 39 -8.85 -9.12 3.51
CA SER A 39 -7.91 -8.01 3.75
C SER A 39 -7.97 -7.43 5.17
N GLY A 40 -9.16 -7.45 5.81
CA GLY A 40 -9.40 -6.82 7.11
C GLY A 40 -9.82 -5.35 7.03
N PHE A 41 -9.86 -4.76 5.85
CA PHE A 41 -10.23 -3.34 5.69
C PHE A 41 -11.72 -3.10 5.76
N ILE A 42 -12.56 -4.10 5.46
CA ILE A 42 -14.02 -3.96 5.59
C ILE A 42 -14.43 -3.81 7.05
N GLU A 43 -13.84 -4.63 7.95
CA GLU A 43 -14.12 -4.50 9.38
C GLU A 43 -13.54 -3.20 9.97
N LEU A 44 -12.51 -2.64 9.31
CA LEU A 44 -11.81 -1.45 9.76
C LEU A 44 -12.49 -0.16 9.29
N CYS A 45 -12.99 -0.12 8.04
CA CYS A 45 -13.52 1.11 7.44
C CYS A 45 -14.70 1.71 8.22
N ALA A 46 -15.56 0.88 8.79
CA ALA A 46 -16.68 1.33 9.61
C ALA A 46 -16.23 1.95 10.95
N LYS A 47 -15.08 1.52 11.49
CA LYS A 47 -14.53 2.00 12.75
C LYS A 47 -13.71 3.29 12.57
N GLU A 48 -12.96 3.35 11.49
CA GLU A 48 -11.98 4.42 11.21
C GLU A 48 -12.53 5.48 10.24
N ASN A 49 -13.77 5.34 9.79
CA ASN A 49 -14.50 6.28 8.93
C ASN A 49 -13.78 6.60 7.61
N PHE A 50 -13.62 5.58 6.76
CA PHE A 50 -13.15 5.72 5.39
C PHE A 50 -13.99 4.86 4.44
N VAL A 51 -13.87 5.12 3.13
CA VAL A 51 -14.56 4.36 2.10
C VAL A 51 -13.60 3.36 1.48
N VAL A 52 -14.04 2.12 1.34
CA VAL A 52 -13.36 1.06 0.62
C VAL A 52 -14.04 0.85 -0.72
N VAL A 53 -13.26 0.77 -1.78
CA VAL A 53 -13.73 0.38 -3.12
C VAL A 53 -12.89 -0.77 -3.63
N GLU A 54 -13.54 -1.86 -3.94
CA GLU A 54 -12.92 -3.07 -4.46
C GLU A 54 -13.15 -3.16 -5.95
N LEU A 55 -12.05 -3.37 -6.69
CA LEU A 55 -12.08 -3.34 -8.13
C LEU A 55 -11.99 -4.74 -8.72
N GLU A 56 -12.90 -5.05 -9.67
CA GLU A 56 -12.67 -6.11 -10.65
C GLU A 56 -11.75 -5.55 -11.75
N TRP A 57 -10.47 -5.64 -11.53
CA TRP A 57 -9.46 -4.99 -12.36
C TRP A 57 -8.76 -5.93 -13.36
N GLN A 58 -8.85 -7.25 -13.13
CA GLN A 58 -8.18 -8.24 -13.98
C GLN A 58 -8.98 -8.58 -15.25
N GLY A 59 -10.26 -8.22 -15.24
CA GLY A 59 -11.18 -8.57 -16.30
C GLY A 59 -11.73 -9.99 -16.17
N SER A 60 -12.78 -10.27 -16.91
CA SER A 60 -13.45 -11.55 -16.99
C SER A 60 -13.69 -11.93 -18.46
N LYS A 61 -14.48 -12.98 -18.71
CA LYS A 61 -14.91 -13.31 -20.09
C LYS A 61 -15.65 -12.18 -20.77
N ASP A 62 -16.35 -11.35 -19.99
CA ASP A 62 -17.24 -10.30 -20.47
C ASP A 62 -16.64 -8.88 -20.32
N TYR A 63 -15.52 -8.73 -19.61
CA TYR A 63 -14.90 -7.44 -19.33
C TYR A 63 -13.41 -7.45 -19.61
N ALA A 64 -12.94 -6.46 -20.35
CA ALA A 64 -11.51 -6.25 -20.57
C ALA A 64 -10.79 -5.94 -19.27
N ARG A 65 -9.51 -6.32 -19.18
CA ARG A 65 -8.65 -5.92 -18.09
C ARG A 65 -8.54 -4.39 -18.00
N MET A 66 -8.64 -3.86 -16.78
CA MET A 66 -8.70 -2.41 -16.56
C MET A 66 -7.36 -1.70 -16.80
N GLY A 67 -6.23 -2.30 -16.39
CA GLY A 67 -4.92 -1.64 -16.43
C GLY A 67 -4.82 -0.46 -15.43
N MET A 68 -3.63 0.14 -15.32
CA MET A 68 -3.40 1.26 -14.40
C MET A 68 -4.13 2.54 -14.81
N ASP A 69 -4.27 2.80 -16.11
CA ASP A 69 -5.01 3.97 -16.62
C ASP A 69 -6.51 3.84 -16.33
N GLY A 70 -7.06 2.64 -16.45
CA GLY A 70 -8.44 2.38 -16.08
C GLY A 70 -8.70 2.56 -14.59
N ILE A 71 -7.78 2.10 -13.73
CA ILE A 71 -7.86 2.33 -12.28
C ILE A 71 -7.83 3.83 -11.97
N GLU A 72 -6.97 4.59 -12.61
CA GLU A 72 -6.93 6.05 -12.49
C GLU A 72 -8.28 6.70 -12.86
N GLN A 73 -8.90 6.29 -13.98
CA GLN A 73 -10.20 6.79 -14.40
C GLN A 73 -11.30 6.47 -13.38
N VAL A 74 -11.25 5.30 -12.75
CA VAL A 74 -12.18 4.96 -11.66
C VAL A 74 -12.00 5.91 -10.47
N VAL A 75 -10.77 6.23 -10.07
CA VAL A 75 -10.53 7.20 -8.98
C VAL A 75 -11.13 8.57 -9.33
N TYR A 76 -10.86 9.08 -10.52
CA TYR A 76 -11.43 10.36 -10.95
C TYR A 76 -12.97 10.34 -10.99
N TYR A 77 -13.56 9.25 -11.48
CA TYR A 77 -15.02 9.07 -11.47
C TYR A 77 -15.58 9.10 -10.05
N LEU A 78 -14.96 8.37 -9.11
CA LEU A 78 -15.38 8.33 -7.71
C LEU A 78 -15.29 9.71 -7.05
N LEU A 79 -14.16 10.39 -7.17
CA LEU A 79 -13.97 11.73 -6.60
C LEU A 79 -14.95 12.77 -7.17
N LYS A 80 -15.27 12.67 -8.47
CA LYS A 80 -16.25 13.55 -9.12
C LYS A 80 -17.68 13.25 -8.67
N THR A 81 -18.02 11.96 -8.51
CA THR A 81 -19.39 11.51 -8.22
C THR A 81 -19.74 11.65 -6.74
N TYR A 82 -18.76 11.47 -5.86
CA TYR A 82 -18.92 11.46 -4.41
C TYR A 82 -18.08 12.58 -3.77
N PRO A 83 -18.59 13.81 -3.68
CA PRO A 83 -17.84 14.97 -3.17
C PRO A 83 -17.47 14.88 -1.68
N GLN A 84 -18.02 13.91 -0.96
CA GLN A 84 -17.62 13.57 0.41
C GLN A 84 -16.30 12.79 0.49
N LEU A 85 -15.76 12.30 -0.64
CA LEU A 85 -14.42 11.68 -0.65
C LEU A 85 -13.34 12.76 -0.59
N ASP A 86 -12.30 12.47 0.18
CA ASP A 86 -11.15 13.35 0.31
C ASP A 86 -10.13 13.09 -0.79
N ALA A 87 -10.06 13.97 -1.76
CA ALA A 87 -9.12 13.87 -2.87
C ALA A 87 -7.63 13.94 -2.43
N SER A 88 -7.35 14.43 -1.23
CA SER A 88 -5.98 14.45 -0.67
C SER A 88 -5.59 13.13 0.01
N ARG A 89 -6.56 12.27 0.33
CA ARG A 89 -6.36 11.00 1.04
C ARG A 89 -6.89 9.82 0.24
N VAL A 90 -6.28 9.58 -0.92
CA VAL A 90 -6.54 8.43 -1.79
C VAL A 90 -5.40 7.44 -1.62
N TYR A 91 -5.73 6.21 -1.28
CA TYR A 91 -4.78 5.13 -1.04
C TYR A 91 -5.12 3.90 -1.88
N THR A 92 -4.15 3.02 -2.09
CA THR A 92 -4.40 1.72 -2.70
C THR A 92 -3.58 0.63 -2.01
N GLU A 93 -4.18 -0.54 -1.89
CA GLU A 93 -3.49 -1.75 -1.46
C GLU A 93 -3.95 -2.95 -2.28
N GLY A 94 -3.25 -4.07 -2.16
CA GLY A 94 -3.68 -5.31 -2.79
C GLY A 94 -2.93 -6.54 -2.32
N LEU A 95 -3.44 -7.69 -2.73
CA LEU A 95 -2.84 -9.00 -2.49
C LEU A 95 -2.13 -9.50 -3.75
N SER A 96 -0.91 -10.03 -3.64
CA SER A 96 -0.23 -10.75 -4.73
C SER A 96 -0.16 -9.92 -6.03
N ALA A 97 -0.83 -10.30 -7.10
CA ALA A 97 -0.94 -9.49 -8.32
C ALA A 97 -1.50 -8.09 -8.06
N GLY A 98 -2.47 -7.96 -7.16
CA GLY A 98 -2.99 -6.66 -6.68
C GLY A 98 -1.93 -5.84 -5.95
N SER A 99 -1.09 -6.48 -5.13
CA SER A 99 0.04 -5.82 -4.47
C SER A 99 1.08 -5.32 -5.48
N ALA A 100 1.43 -6.13 -6.48
CA ALA A 100 2.33 -5.71 -7.55
C ALA A 100 1.75 -4.50 -8.33
N THR A 101 0.44 -4.52 -8.63
CA THR A 101 -0.25 -3.43 -9.31
C THR A 101 -0.31 -2.18 -8.44
N SER A 102 -0.64 -2.29 -7.15
CA SER A 102 -0.61 -1.18 -6.19
C SER A 102 0.80 -0.56 -6.11
N THR A 103 1.83 -1.41 -6.01
CA THR A 103 3.25 -0.98 -6.03
C THR A 103 3.57 -0.21 -7.31
N GLY A 104 3.15 -0.70 -8.48
CA GLY A 104 3.33 -0.02 -9.77
C GLY A 104 2.55 1.30 -9.87
N LEU A 105 1.32 1.36 -9.36
CA LEU A 105 0.51 2.57 -9.30
C LEU A 105 1.19 3.68 -8.50
N GLY A 106 1.80 3.34 -7.34
CA GLY A 106 2.56 4.30 -6.55
C GLY A 106 3.72 4.93 -7.32
N ILE A 107 4.33 4.22 -8.27
CA ILE A 107 5.39 4.74 -9.12
C ILE A 107 4.80 5.52 -10.30
N ARG A 108 3.90 4.92 -11.08
CA ARG A 108 3.38 5.50 -12.33
C ARG A 108 2.39 6.64 -12.10
N LYS A 109 1.51 6.47 -11.13
CA LYS A 109 0.42 7.41 -10.79
C LYS A 109 0.65 8.07 -9.43
N SER A 110 1.90 8.35 -9.11
CA SER A 110 2.33 8.95 -7.82
C SER A 110 1.60 10.24 -7.45
N TYR A 111 1.13 10.98 -8.43
CA TYR A 111 0.35 12.21 -8.24
C TYR A 111 -1.08 11.98 -7.75
N LEU A 112 -1.56 10.73 -7.78
CA LEU A 112 -2.94 10.37 -7.45
C LEU A 112 -3.08 9.84 -6.03
N PHE A 113 -2.06 9.10 -5.54
CA PHE A 113 -2.12 8.42 -4.26
C PHE A 113 -1.26 9.12 -3.19
N ALA A 114 -1.77 9.20 -1.97
CA ALA A 114 -1.01 9.70 -0.82
C ALA A 114 -0.08 8.63 -0.22
N ALA A 115 -0.47 7.37 -0.29
CA ALA A 115 0.37 6.22 0.04
C ALA A 115 -0.15 4.97 -0.68
N VAL A 116 0.72 3.97 -0.83
CA VAL A 116 0.37 2.67 -1.42
C VAL A 116 0.93 1.53 -0.59
N GLY A 117 0.31 0.36 -0.69
CA GLY A 117 0.80 -0.81 0.03
C GLY A 117 0.34 -2.12 -0.57
N GLY A 118 0.76 -3.22 0.04
CA GLY A 118 0.29 -4.52 -0.38
C GLY A 118 0.85 -5.68 0.44
N PHE A 119 0.21 -6.82 0.23
CA PHE A 119 0.55 -8.11 0.83
C PHE A 119 1.09 -9.08 -0.21
N SER A 120 2.13 -9.81 0.17
CA SER A 120 2.64 -11.00 -0.54
C SER A 120 3.06 -10.76 -1.99
N ALA A 121 3.45 -9.54 -2.37
CA ALA A 121 4.21 -9.27 -3.59
C ALA A 121 4.90 -7.90 -3.53
N GLY A 122 5.88 -7.74 -4.43
CA GLY A 122 6.55 -6.49 -4.76
C GLY A 122 6.67 -6.40 -6.28
N ILE A 123 7.86 -6.09 -6.81
CA ILE A 123 8.11 -5.99 -8.24
C ILE A 123 8.82 -7.25 -8.74
N LEU A 124 8.09 -8.12 -9.43
CA LEU A 124 8.60 -9.38 -9.95
C LEU A 124 9.56 -9.15 -11.14
N PRO A 125 10.75 -9.78 -11.14
CA PRO A 125 11.64 -9.73 -12.28
C PRO A 125 11.01 -10.35 -13.53
N GLY A 126 11.10 -9.66 -14.68
CA GLY A 126 10.64 -10.17 -15.97
C GLY A 126 9.12 -10.36 -16.09
N SER A 127 8.34 -9.83 -15.18
CA SER A 127 6.89 -9.86 -15.26
C SER A 127 6.39 -8.67 -16.09
N TYR A 128 5.89 -8.94 -17.30
CA TYR A 128 5.16 -7.95 -18.11
C TYR A 128 3.66 -7.93 -17.78
N ARG A 129 3.23 -8.80 -16.86
CA ARG A 129 1.83 -8.84 -16.43
C ARG A 129 1.55 -7.63 -15.54
N PHE A 130 0.33 -7.13 -15.62
CA PHE A 130 -0.19 -6.09 -14.75
C PHE A 130 0.55 -4.75 -14.84
N ASP A 131 1.21 -4.45 -15.97
CA ASP A 131 1.98 -3.22 -16.21
C ASP A 131 3.08 -2.98 -15.15
N CYS A 132 3.60 -4.05 -14.55
CA CYS A 132 4.61 -4.05 -13.49
C CYS A 132 5.98 -4.50 -13.97
N ASP A 133 6.37 -4.16 -15.21
CA ASP A 133 7.72 -4.43 -15.69
C ASP A 133 8.77 -3.69 -14.86
N ARG A 134 9.68 -4.47 -14.26
CA ARG A 134 10.71 -3.95 -13.34
C ARG A 134 11.58 -2.88 -13.98
N GLN A 135 11.99 -3.05 -15.24
CA GLN A 135 12.91 -2.09 -15.90
C GLN A 135 12.20 -0.78 -16.18
N SER A 136 10.94 -0.84 -16.63
CA SER A 136 10.11 0.33 -16.86
C SER A 136 9.85 1.09 -15.56
N LEU A 137 9.45 0.39 -14.50
CA LEU A 137 9.21 1.00 -13.18
C LEU A 137 10.48 1.62 -12.57
N LEU A 138 11.64 0.96 -12.73
CA LEU A 138 12.93 1.50 -12.31
C LEU A 138 13.27 2.78 -13.09
N GLY A 139 13.08 2.77 -14.41
CA GLY A 139 13.31 3.96 -15.26
C GLY A 139 12.47 5.15 -14.83
N GLU A 140 11.17 4.93 -14.55
CA GLU A 140 10.28 5.98 -14.06
C GLU A 140 10.66 6.46 -12.65
N ALA A 141 11.04 5.56 -11.75
CA ALA A 141 11.49 5.93 -10.41
C ALA A 141 12.76 6.78 -10.42
N ILE A 142 13.71 6.48 -11.33
CA ILE A 142 14.92 7.28 -11.53
C ILE A 142 14.56 8.69 -12.01
N GLN A 143 13.64 8.82 -13.00
CA GLN A 143 13.19 10.12 -13.50
C GLN A 143 12.49 10.98 -12.43
N LYS A 144 11.81 10.34 -11.48
CA LYS A 144 11.08 11.00 -10.38
C LYS A 144 11.91 11.16 -9.11
N SER A 145 13.14 10.63 -9.09
CA SER A 145 14.00 10.56 -7.90
C SER A 145 14.15 11.92 -7.20
N GLY A 146 13.73 11.99 -5.95
CA GLY A 146 13.77 13.17 -5.11
C GLY A 146 12.78 14.29 -5.47
N ALA A 147 12.09 14.19 -6.61
CA ALA A 147 11.07 15.16 -7.01
C ALA A 147 9.65 14.78 -6.55
N VAL A 148 9.41 13.49 -6.35
CA VAL A 148 8.13 12.97 -5.88
C VAL A 148 8.38 11.94 -4.78
N GLU A 149 7.86 12.19 -3.60
CA GLU A 149 7.90 11.21 -2.50
C GLU A 149 6.62 10.37 -2.49
N MET A 150 6.80 9.04 -2.32
CA MET A 150 5.69 8.09 -2.25
C MET A 150 5.88 7.13 -1.08
N PRO A 151 5.05 7.25 -0.04
CA PRO A 151 5.01 6.29 1.06
C PRO A 151 4.58 4.90 0.59
N TYR A 152 5.32 3.88 1.00
CA TYR A 152 5.12 2.50 0.61
C TYR A 152 5.09 1.56 1.82
N PHE A 153 4.01 0.78 1.93
CA PHE A 153 3.86 -0.27 2.94
C PHE A 153 3.99 -1.64 2.28
N SER A 154 4.93 -2.45 2.74
CA SER A 154 5.20 -3.79 2.21
C SER A 154 5.03 -4.84 3.30
N ALA A 155 4.07 -5.75 3.14
CA ALA A 155 3.83 -6.84 4.07
C ALA A 155 3.87 -8.20 3.36
N THR A 156 4.44 -9.20 4.03
CA THR A 156 4.47 -10.57 3.50
C THR A 156 4.74 -11.60 4.58
N GLY A 157 4.33 -12.85 4.32
CA GLY A 157 4.66 -13.99 5.18
C GLY A 157 6.08 -14.49 4.95
N THR A 158 6.79 -14.86 6.03
CA THR A 158 8.17 -15.41 5.91
C THR A 158 8.19 -16.81 5.32
N SER A 159 7.07 -17.53 5.35
CA SER A 159 6.88 -18.87 4.74
C SER A 159 6.13 -18.83 3.41
N ASP A 160 6.08 -17.66 2.74
CA ASP A 160 5.47 -17.53 1.41
C ASP A 160 6.26 -18.35 0.38
N THR A 161 5.59 -19.33 -0.23
CA THR A 161 6.17 -20.22 -1.26
C THR A 161 5.83 -19.80 -2.68
N VAL A 162 4.90 -18.86 -2.87
CA VAL A 162 4.47 -18.35 -4.19
C VAL A 162 5.34 -17.17 -4.62
N VAL A 163 5.48 -16.18 -3.73
CA VAL A 163 6.43 -15.08 -3.86
C VAL A 163 7.36 -15.11 -2.62
N PRO A 164 8.46 -15.87 -2.72
CA PRO A 164 9.30 -16.14 -1.56
C PRO A 164 9.82 -14.89 -0.88
N PHE A 165 9.78 -14.89 0.45
CA PHE A 165 10.40 -13.84 1.26
C PHE A 165 11.90 -13.74 0.98
N ILE A 166 12.47 -12.57 1.20
CA ILE A 166 13.91 -12.32 1.00
C ILE A 166 14.76 -13.18 1.94
N ASN A 167 15.85 -13.70 1.41
CA ASN A 167 16.91 -14.38 2.19
C ASN A 167 18.27 -14.24 1.48
N LYS A 168 19.32 -14.81 2.10
CA LYS A 168 20.69 -14.75 1.59
C LYS A 168 20.88 -15.37 0.20
N ASP A 169 20.01 -16.29 -0.21
CA ASP A 169 20.15 -17.08 -1.43
C ASP A 169 19.31 -16.53 -2.61
N ASN A 170 18.26 -15.72 -2.33
CA ASN A 170 17.31 -15.25 -3.36
C ASN A 170 17.30 -13.72 -3.59
N TRP A 171 17.98 -12.92 -2.80
CA TRP A 171 17.84 -11.46 -2.76
C TRP A 171 18.00 -10.75 -4.11
N GLN A 172 18.91 -11.24 -5.01
CA GLN A 172 19.17 -10.61 -6.32
C GLN A 172 17.93 -10.59 -7.24
N LYS A 173 17.07 -11.60 -7.10
CA LYS A 173 15.84 -11.75 -7.88
C LYS A 173 14.59 -11.55 -7.05
N ASN A 174 14.72 -11.15 -5.79
CA ASN A 174 13.61 -11.03 -4.86
C ASN A 174 12.71 -9.85 -5.23
N ALA A 175 11.40 -10.10 -5.26
CA ALA A 175 10.39 -9.11 -5.65
C ALA A 175 10.25 -7.98 -4.62
N PHE A 176 10.33 -8.31 -3.33
CA PHE A 176 10.24 -7.33 -2.25
C PHE A 176 11.46 -6.43 -2.21
N PHE A 177 12.64 -7.03 -2.27
CA PHE A 177 13.89 -6.26 -2.27
C PHE A 177 13.97 -5.32 -3.47
N ALA A 178 13.53 -5.77 -4.65
CA ALA A 178 13.43 -4.92 -5.83
C ALA A 178 12.49 -3.73 -5.63
N ALA A 179 11.32 -3.95 -5.02
CA ALA A 179 10.37 -2.89 -4.71
C ALA A 179 10.97 -1.89 -3.71
N TRP A 180 11.61 -2.37 -2.64
CA TRP A 180 12.25 -1.51 -1.64
C TRP A 180 13.34 -0.64 -2.25
N GLN A 181 14.21 -1.20 -3.11
CA GLN A 181 15.23 -0.44 -3.83
C GLN A 181 14.63 0.64 -4.74
N ILE A 182 13.60 0.28 -5.52
CA ILE A 182 12.96 1.22 -6.44
C ILE A 182 12.29 2.36 -5.67
N TYR A 183 11.64 2.07 -4.53
CA TYR A 183 11.06 3.12 -3.68
C TYR A 183 12.12 3.96 -2.96
N GLN A 184 13.27 3.39 -2.57
CA GLN A 184 14.41 4.18 -2.08
C GLN A 184 14.88 5.18 -3.16
N ILE A 185 15.04 4.72 -4.40
CA ILE A 185 15.44 5.59 -5.54
C ILE A 185 14.41 6.70 -5.75
N MET A 186 13.14 6.35 -5.87
CA MET A 186 12.06 7.30 -6.13
C MET A 186 11.99 8.37 -5.04
N ASN A 187 12.09 7.98 -3.80
CA ASN A 187 12.08 8.87 -2.65
C ASN A 187 13.38 9.67 -2.46
N GLY A 188 14.40 9.48 -3.31
CA GLY A 188 15.70 10.15 -3.19
C GLY A 188 16.42 9.78 -1.90
N MET A 189 16.31 8.51 -1.48
CA MET A 189 16.97 7.94 -0.31
C MET A 189 18.26 7.24 -0.72
N SER A 190 19.15 6.95 0.26
CA SER A 190 20.28 6.05 0.05
C SER A 190 19.78 4.65 -0.28
N VAL A 191 20.25 4.08 -1.39
CA VAL A 191 19.80 2.76 -1.86
C VAL A 191 20.59 1.66 -1.17
N THR A 192 19.90 0.67 -0.63
CA THR A 192 20.49 -0.56 -0.14
C THR A 192 20.87 -1.44 -1.32
N GLU A 193 22.12 -1.45 -1.73
CA GLU A 193 22.59 -2.22 -2.89
C GLU A 193 22.57 -3.73 -2.63
N ARG A 194 22.94 -4.12 -1.40
CA ARG A 194 23.02 -5.51 -0.96
C ARG A 194 22.49 -5.67 0.47
N PRO A 195 21.65 -6.69 0.75
CA PRO A 195 21.21 -6.96 2.11
C PRO A 195 22.35 -7.53 2.97
N ASP A 196 22.31 -7.19 4.25
CA ASP A 196 23.23 -7.69 5.27
C ASP A 196 22.47 -8.43 6.37
N PHE A 197 22.29 -9.72 6.20
CA PHE A 197 21.58 -10.57 7.16
C PHE A 197 22.34 -10.81 8.47
N SER A 198 23.56 -10.30 8.61
CA SER A 198 24.25 -10.29 9.90
C SER A 198 23.79 -9.14 10.80
N LYS A 199 23.27 -8.06 10.22
CA LYS A 199 22.75 -6.88 10.93
C LYS A 199 21.23 -6.95 11.19
N ASP A 200 20.48 -7.39 10.21
CA ASP A 200 19.04 -7.67 10.35
C ASP A 200 18.75 -9.04 9.72
N THR A 201 18.43 -10.02 10.57
CA THR A 201 18.24 -11.43 10.16
C THR A 201 16.96 -11.65 9.37
N ILE A 202 16.03 -10.71 9.40
CA ILE A 202 14.73 -10.82 8.72
C ILE A 202 14.79 -10.08 7.37
N PHE A 203 15.06 -8.77 7.38
CA PHE A 203 14.98 -7.97 6.16
C PHE A 203 16.34 -7.81 5.44
N GLY A 204 17.45 -8.08 6.13
CA GLY A 204 18.80 -7.78 5.62
C GLY A 204 19.04 -6.28 5.42
N ILE A 205 18.19 -5.42 5.96
CA ILE A 205 18.27 -3.97 5.89
C ILE A 205 18.11 -3.42 7.30
N THR A 206 18.99 -2.51 7.71
CA THR A 206 18.84 -1.83 9.00
C THR A 206 17.66 -0.88 8.93
N LEU A 207 16.63 -1.16 9.73
CA LEU A 207 15.40 -0.37 9.82
C LEU A 207 15.38 0.43 11.11
N GLU A 208 14.78 1.63 11.04
CA GLU A 208 14.42 2.42 12.22
C GLU A 208 13.14 1.86 12.86
N ASN A 209 12.97 2.12 14.16
CA ASN A 209 11.78 1.71 14.91
C ASN A 209 11.45 0.20 14.74
N ARG A 210 12.48 -0.64 14.80
CA ARG A 210 12.31 -2.11 14.75
C ARG A 210 11.53 -2.60 15.96
N GLU A 211 10.47 -3.34 15.71
CA GLU A 211 9.66 -3.95 16.77
C GLU A 211 9.08 -5.30 16.33
N THR A 212 8.80 -6.16 17.32
CA THR A 212 8.06 -7.41 17.16
C THR A 212 6.66 -7.24 17.78
N ILE A 213 5.62 -7.42 16.98
CA ILE A 213 4.24 -7.27 17.40
C ILE A 213 3.56 -8.64 17.41
N TRP A 214 3.02 -9.04 18.57
CA TRP A 214 2.31 -10.30 18.73
C TRP A 214 0.81 -10.11 18.58
N THR A 215 0.18 -10.96 17.79
CA THR A 215 -1.28 -11.06 17.75
C THR A 215 -1.78 -11.91 18.92
N ASN A 216 -3.05 -11.77 19.24
CA ASN A 216 -3.72 -12.60 20.24
C ASN A 216 -3.81 -14.11 19.87
N LYS A 217 -3.46 -14.46 18.63
CA LYS A 217 -3.39 -15.86 18.14
C LYS A 217 -1.96 -16.43 18.14
N GLY A 218 -1.01 -15.72 18.71
CA GLY A 218 0.38 -16.18 18.82
C GLY A 218 1.21 -16.06 17.52
N ILE A 219 0.70 -15.39 16.48
CA ILE A 219 1.47 -15.08 15.29
C ILE A 219 2.15 -13.72 15.52
N SER A 220 3.44 -13.62 15.23
CA SER A 220 4.18 -12.37 15.36
C SER A 220 4.45 -11.72 13.99
N MET A 221 4.60 -10.41 14.04
CA MET A 221 5.04 -9.59 12.91
C MET A 221 6.31 -8.84 13.31
N GLU A 222 7.31 -8.90 12.45
CA GLU A 222 8.49 -8.04 12.52
C GLU A 222 8.23 -6.81 11.66
N THR A 223 8.49 -5.61 12.17
CA THR A 223 8.29 -4.37 11.40
C THR A 223 9.39 -3.37 11.68
N GLY A 224 9.55 -2.43 10.77
CA GLY A 224 10.43 -1.26 10.87
C GLY A 224 10.26 -0.36 9.66
N VAL A 225 10.92 0.79 9.67
CA VAL A 225 10.78 1.81 8.64
C VAL A 225 12.13 2.23 8.07
N LEU A 226 12.13 2.70 6.83
CA LEU A 226 13.17 3.54 6.25
C LEU A 226 12.64 4.96 6.15
N SER A 227 13.36 5.92 6.74
CA SER A 227 12.94 7.31 6.78
C SER A 227 13.87 8.20 5.97
N LYS A 228 13.33 9.33 5.49
CA LYS A 228 14.09 10.45 4.92
C LYS A 228 13.72 11.71 5.68
N ASN A 229 14.70 12.37 6.28
CA ASN A 229 14.48 13.56 7.09
C ASN A 229 13.41 13.39 8.20
N GLY A 230 13.35 12.20 8.80
CA GLY A 230 12.38 11.86 9.85
C GLY A 230 10.97 11.49 9.33
N VAL A 231 10.76 11.45 8.01
CA VAL A 231 9.50 10.98 7.39
C VAL A 231 9.63 9.49 7.05
N PRO A 232 8.80 8.59 7.62
CA PRO A 232 8.87 7.14 7.38
C PRO A 232 8.28 6.79 6.01
N LEU A 233 9.10 6.82 4.96
CA LEU A 233 8.63 6.64 3.58
C LEU A 233 8.48 5.18 3.14
N ILE A 234 9.13 4.23 3.83
CA ILE A 234 8.94 2.81 3.54
C ILE A 234 8.74 2.07 4.86
N GLN A 235 7.58 1.42 5.05
CA GLN A 235 7.36 0.51 6.16
C GLN A 235 7.39 -0.93 5.66
N MET A 236 8.16 -1.77 6.32
CA MET A 236 8.30 -3.19 6.03
C MET A 236 7.69 -4.02 7.15
N VAL A 237 6.96 -5.08 6.77
CA VAL A 237 6.33 -6.02 7.71
C VAL A 237 6.57 -7.45 7.23
N ALA A 238 7.15 -8.27 8.10
CA ALA A 238 7.29 -9.70 7.90
C ALA A 238 6.40 -10.44 8.91
N VAL A 239 5.45 -11.23 8.43
CA VAL A 239 4.57 -12.06 9.27
C VAL A 239 5.23 -13.42 9.45
N ASN A 240 5.66 -13.73 10.67
CA ASN A 240 6.41 -14.96 10.93
C ASN A 240 5.57 -16.21 10.69
N ASP A 241 6.17 -17.22 10.03
CA ASP A 241 5.58 -18.51 9.69
C ASP A 241 4.25 -18.44 8.92
N TYR A 242 4.01 -17.31 8.23
CA TYR A 242 2.81 -17.08 7.45
C TYR A 242 3.06 -17.28 5.95
N GLY A 243 2.04 -17.77 5.24
CA GLY A 243 2.12 -18.08 3.80
C GLY A 243 1.71 -16.92 2.89
N HIS A 244 1.39 -17.27 1.64
CA HIS A 244 1.00 -16.32 0.59
C HIS A 244 -0.46 -15.90 0.73
N TRP A 245 -0.75 -14.92 1.58
CA TRP A 245 -2.13 -14.41 1.76
C TRP A 245 -2.17 -13.06 2.46
N ASN A 246 -3.36 -12.43 2.48
CA ASN A 246 -3.65 -11.28 3.33
C ASN A 246 -3.51 -11.65 4.80
N PHE A 247 -3.02 -10.74 5.62
CA PHE A 247 -2.96 -10.91 7.06
C PHE A 247 -3.77 -9.82 7.77
N LYS A 248 -5.03 -10.11 8.07
CA LYS A 248 -5.99 -9.14 8.65
C LYS A 248 -5.44 -8.28 9.80
N PRO A 249 -4.66 -8.82 10.77
CA PRO A 249 -4.11 -8.00 11.85
C PRO A 249 -3.18 -6.88 11.38
N ALA A 250 -2.53 -7.00 10.20
CA ALA A 250 -1.68 -5.96 9.67
C ALA A 250 -2.45 -4.83 8.95
N ALA A 251 -3.75 -5.01 8.65
CA ALA A 251 -4.58 -3.98 8.01
C ALA A 251 -4.63 -2.69 8.84
N LYS A 252 -4.78 -2.80 10.16
CA LYS A 252 -4.76 -1.62 11.06
C LYS A 252 -3.41 -0.91 11.03
N MET A 253 -2.30 -1.65 11.04
CA MET A 253 -0.96 -1.08 10.96
C MET A 253 -0.76 -0.35 9.63
N MET A 254 -1.18 -0.94 8.50
CA MET A 254 -1.13 -0.30 7.18
C MET A 254 -2.00 0.95 7.14
N TRP A 255 -3.21 0.89 7.68
CA TRP A 255 -4.10 2.05 7.74
C TRP A 255 -3.52 3.19 8.59
N ASP A 256 -2.96 2.89 9.76
CA ASP A 256 -2.30 3.87 10.62
C ASP A 256 -1.06 4.49 9.95
N TYR A 257 -0.37 3.71 9.12
CA TYR A 257 0.71 4.23 8.30
C TYR A 257 0.18 5.15 7.19
N PHE A 258 -0.84 4.75 6.46
CA PHE A 258 -1.45 5.56 5.39
C PHE A 258 -1.96 6.91 5.91
N MET A 259 -2.62 6.90 7.05
CA MET A 259 -3.20 8.10 7.65
C MET A 259 -2.18 9.14 8.12
N GLN A 260 -0.89 8.81 8.11
CA GLN A 260 0.18 9.78 8.34
C GLN A 260 0.42 10.68 7.12
N PHE A 261 -0.18 10.38 5.97
CA PHE A 261 0.09 11.06 4.73
C PHE A 261 -1.18 11.57 4.05
N SER A 262 -1.05 12.71 3.40
CA SER A 262 -1.98 13.20 2.39
C SER A 262 -1.19 13.76 1.21
N ARG A 263 -1.84 13.90 0.07
CA ARG A 263 -1.24 14.51 -1.12
C ARG A 263 -2.11 15.67 -1.58
N ASP A 264 -1.53 16.84 -1.70
CA ASP A 264 -2.25 18.01 -2.18
C ASP A 264 -2.79 17.75 -3.60
N PRO A 265 -4.11 17.88 -3.83
CA PRO A 265 -4.69 17.57 -5.13
C PRO A 265 -4.27 18.51 -6.25
N GLN A 266 -3.76 19.71 -5.95
CA GLN A 266 -3.35 20.73 -6.90
C GLN A 266 -1.84 20.71 -7.14
N THR A 267 -1.04 20.85 -6.06
CA THR A 267 0.44 20.89 -6.16
C THR A 267 1.07 19.53 -6.33
N LYS A 268 0.35 18.46 -5.94
CA LYS A 268 0.82 17.07 -5.90
C LYS A 268 1.91 16.82 -4.85
N GLU A 269 2.15 17.75 -3.96
CA GLU A 269 3.08 17.61 -2.86
C GLU A 269 2.58 16.61 -1.81
N LEU A 270 3.48 15.79 -1.28
CA LEU A 270 3.20 14.92 -0.14
C LEU A 270 3.21 15.73 1.16
N ILE A 271 2.22 15.51 2.00
CA ILE A 271 2.11 16.15 3.32
C ILE A 271 2.19 15.05 4.38
N TYR A 272 3.15 15.15 5.28
CA TYR A 272 3.32 14.24 6.41
C TYR A 272 2.72 14.85 7.68
N HIS A 273 1.83 14.12 8.33
CA HIS A 273 1.09 14.57 9.53
C HIS A 273 1.68 14.04 10.84
N GLY A 274 2.67 13.16 10.77
CA GLY A 274 3.19 12.45 11.94
C GLY A 274 2.31 11.30 12.42
N ARG A 275 2.81 10.52 13.39
CA ARG A 275 2.00 9.52 14.09
C ARG A 275 1.00 10.23 14.99
N LYS A 276 -0.26 9.84 14.91
CA LYS A 276 -1.30 10.27 15.86
C LYS A 276 -1.25 9.43 17.11
#